data_69cdbb7db7104fe844e9082a714c2108
#
_entry.id   69cdbb7db7104fe844e9082a714c2108
#
_cell.length_a   1.000
_cell.length_b   1.000
_cell.length_c   1.000
_cell.angle_alpha   90.00
_cell.angle_beta   90.00
_cell.angle_gamma   90.00
#
_symmetry.space_group_name_H-M   'P 1'
#
loop_
_entity.id
_entity.type
_entity.pdbx_description
1 polymer ?
#
loop_
_entity_poly.entity_id
_entity_poly.type
_entity_poly.pdbx_seq_one_letter_code
_entity_poly.pdbx_strand_id
1 'polypeptide(L)'
;MSNDTQPTDLEHLAALWREAKRDEEEARQSRIAIEQQIINVTGCKEEGSQTHAAGDWKITVTGKMNRTLDRAAWESIAPHIPEDLRPVEYAPKLDTKGLRYLQEKNPDVYRRVCEAVVAKPGKPSVQVK
;
A
#
# COMPACT_ATOMS: atom_id res chain seq x y z
N MET A 1 30.34 30.21 8.75
CA MET A 1 29.94 30.14 8.57
C MET A 1 29.18 29.39 8.10
N SER A 2 29.01 29.01 7.87
CA SER A 2 28.27 28.11 7.21
C SER A 2 27.18 27.50 7.94
N ASN A 3 27.15 27.55 9.16
CA ASN A 3 26.08 27.05 9.92
C ASN A 3 24.85 27.85 9.83
N ASP A 4 25.00 29.07 9.48
CA ASP A 4 23.89 29.92 9.34
C ASP A 4 23.01 29.50 8.20
N THR A 5 23.48 28.61 7.37
CA THR A 5 22.67 28.16 6.27
C THR A 5 21.58 27.22 6.69
N GLN A 6 21.71 26.56 7.82
CA GLN A 6 20.86 25.45 8.10
C GLN A 6 19.38 25.77 8.30
N PRO A 7 18.97 26.73 9.14
CA PRO A 7 17.56 27.02 9.26
C PRO A 7 16.96 27.57 7.96
N THR A 8 17.71 28.45 7.29
CA THR A 8 17.24 29.05 6.04
C THR A 8 17.14 28.03 4.93
N ASP A 9 18.16 27.16 4.83
CA ASP A 9 18.14 26.12 3.81
C ASP A 9 17.02 25.13 4.06
N LEU A 10 16.77 24.79 5.32
CA LEU A 10 15.70 23.87 5.66
C LEU A 10 14.33 24.50 5.39
N GLU A 11 14.16 25.78 5.70
CA GLU A 11 12.93 26.48 5.37
C GLU A 11 12.69 26.51 3.86
N HIS A 12 13.74 26.77 3.11
CA HIS A 12 13.65 26.80 1.66
C HIS A 12 13.28 25.42 1.12
N LEU A 13 13.93 24.38 1.61
CA LEU A 13 13.63 23.02 1.21
C LEU A 13 12.21 22.62 1.58
N ALA A 14 11.73 23.05 2.76
CA ALA A 14 10.36 22.79 3.16
C ALA A 14 9.37 23.45 2.20
N ALA A 15 9.64 24.69 1.78
CA ALA A 15 8.80 25.38 0.82
C ALA A 15 8.78 24.67 -0.54
N LEU A 16 9.95 24.26 -1.00
CA LEU A 16 10.06 23.49 -2.26
C LEU A 16 9.32 22.17 -2.16
N TRP A 17 9.41 21.50 -1.02
CA TRP A 17 8.69 20.23 -0.82
C TRP A 17 7.18 20.42 -0.94
N ARG A 18 6.67 21.47 -0.31
CA ARG A 18 5.24 21.78 -0.35
C ARG A 18 4.77 22.12 -1.75
N GLU A 19 5.58 22.86 -2.49
CA GLU A 19 5.28 23.20 -3.87
C GLU A 19 5.25 21.95 -4.74
N ALA A 20 6.26 21.07 -4.60
CA ALA A 20 6.32 19.83 -5.34
C ALA A 20 5.15 18.91 -4.99
N LYS A 21 4.75 18.87 -3.72
CA LYS A 21 3.62 18.07 -3.28
C LYS A 21 2.32 18.56 -3.89
N ARG A 22 2.16 19.86 -3.97
CA ARG A 22 0.98 20.46 -4.62
C ARG A 22 0.94 20.15 -6.11
N ASP A 23 2.09 20.27 -6.80
CA ASP A 23 2.18 19.97 -8.22
C ASP A 23 1.85 18.50 -8.48
N GLU A 24 2.35 17.61 -7.64
CA GLU A 24 2.06 16.19 -7.72
C GLU A 24 0.55 15.94 -7.57
N GLU A 25 -0.10 16.58 -6.61
CA GLU A 25 -1.52 16.41 -6.39
C GLU A 25 -2.34 16.96 -7.55
N GLU A 26 -1.96 18.11 -8.11
CA GLU A 26 -2.62 18.66 -9.28
C GLU A 26 -2.50 17.73 -10.48
N ALA A 27 -1.30 17.20 -10.72
CA ALA A 27 -1.07 16.25 -11.80
C ALA A 27 -1.88 14.96 -11.60
N ARG A 28 -1.95 14.50 -10.35
CA ARG A 28 -2.74 13.32 -9.99
C ARG A 28 -4.22 13.54 -10.30
N GLN A 29 -4.78 14.68 -9.91
CA GLN A 29 -6.18 14.99 -10.17
C GLN A 29 -6.46 15.10 -11.66
N SER A 30 -5.54 15.69 -12.41
CA SER A 30 -5.67 15.75 -13.88
C SER A 30 -5.67 14.35 -14.48
N ARG A 31 -4.78 13.47 -14.02
CA ARG A 31 -4.73 12.10 -14.51
C ARG A 31 -6.02 11.37 -14.21
N ILE A 32 -6.54 11.50 -12.99
CA ILE A 32 -7.81 10.85 -12.61
C ILE A 32 -8.96 11.32 -13.48
N ALA A 33 -9.02 12.62 -13.76
CA ALA A 33 -10.07 13.18 -14.62
C ALA A 33 -9.98 12.61 -16.04
N ILE A 34 -8.78 12.46 -16.57
CA ILE A 34 -8.57 11.87 -17.89
C ILE A 34 -8.95 10.38 -17.88
N GLU A 35 -8.58 9.66 -16.83
CA GLU A 35 -8.94 8.25 -16.67
C GLU A 35 -10.46 8.08 -16.67
N GLN A 36 -11.17 8.98 -15.99
CA GLN A 36 -12.62 8.94 -15.98
C GLN A 36 -13.21 9.18 -17.38
N GLN A 37 -12.61 10.08 -18.16
CA GLN A 37 -13.03 10.31 -19.53
C GLN A 37 -12.82 9.06 -20.40
N ILE A 38 -11.68 8.39 -20.22
CA ILE A 38 -11.39 7.14 -20.91
C ILE A 38 -12.47 6.10 -20.58
N ILE A 39 -12.76 5.92 -19.31
CA ILE A 39 -13.76 4.96 -18.85
C ILE A 39 -15.14 5.29 -19.43
N ASN A 40 -15.48 6.57 -19.50
CA ASN A 40 -16.76 6.99 -20.08
C ASN A 40 -16.88 6.61 -21.56
N VAL A 41 -15.75 6.56 -22.27
CA VAL A 41 -15.74 6.17 -23.68
C VAL A 41 -15.74 4.65 -23.83
N THR A 42 -14.91 3.95 -23.07
CA THR A 42 -14.69 2.51 -23.25
C THR A 42 -15.65 1.65 -22.44
N GLY A 43 -16.23 2.20 -21.39
CA GLY A 43 -16.88 1.41 -20.36
C GLY A 43 -15.84 0.70 -19.49
N CYS A 44 -16.34 0.00 -18.49
CA CYS A 44 -15.48 -0.75 -17.56
C CYS A 44 -16.23 -2.00 -17.11
N LYS A 45 -15.57 -3.15 -17.21
CA LYS A 45 -16.13 -4.39 -16.68
C LYS A 45 -16.24 -4.29 -15.18
N GLU A 46 -17.23 -4.96 -14.63
CA GLU A 46 -17.34 -5.06 -13.18
C GLU A 46 -16.09 -5.72 -12.58
N GLU A 47 -15.58 -6.73 -13.27
CA GLU A 47 -14.36 -7.43 -12.86
C GLU A 47 -13.66 -7.92 -14.12
N GLY A 48 -12.35 -7.66 -14.21
CA GLY A 48 -11.54 -8.09 -15.34
C GLY A 48 -11.08 -6.94 -16.20
N SER A 49 -10.23 -7.24 -17.16
CA SER A 49 -9.57 -6.26 -18.01
C SER A 49 -10.09 -6.33 -19.44
N GLN A 50 -10.04 -5.19 -20.11
CA GLN A 50 -10.33 -5.08 -21.52
C GLN A 50 -9.36 -4.09 -22.14
N THR A 51 -8.74 -4.47 -23.27
CA THR A 51 -7.75 -3.63 -23.95
C THR A 51 -8.36 -3.06 -25.22
N HIS A 52 -8.13 -1.77 -25.43
CA HIS A 52 -8.60 -1.02 -26.57
C HIS A 52 -7.43 -0.42 -27.34
N ALA A 53 -7.48 -0.49 -28.66
CA ALA A 53 -6.48 0.15 -29.50
C ALA A 53 -6.95 1.55 -29.88
N ALA A 54 -6.06 2.52 -29.79
CA ALA A 54 -6.34 3.90 -30.19
C ALA A 54 -5.06 4.47 -30.79
N GLY A 55 -4.99 4.49 -32.11
CA GLY A 55 -3.75 4.84 -32.81
C GLY A 55 -2.65 3.87 -32.45
N ASP A 56 -1.52 4.38 -32.01
CA ASP A 56 -0.39 3.55 -31.58
C ASP A 56 -0.48 3.14 -30.11
N TRP A 57 -1.53 3.55 -29.43
CA TRP A 57 -1.70 3.29 -28.01
C TRP A 57 -2.54 2.04 -27.76
N LYS A 58 -2.18 1.31 -26.72
CA LYS A 58 -3.03 0.25 -26.18
C LYS A 58 -3.50 0.69 -24.81
N ILE A 59 -4.81 0.76 -24.64
CA ILE A 59 -5.43 1.25 -23.41
C ILE A 59 -6.12 0.09 -22.73
N THR A 60 -5.66 -0.28 -21.56
CA THR A 60 -6.27 -1.36 -20.79
C THR A 60 -7.07 -0.79 -19.64
N VAL A 61 -8.36 -1.09 -19.61
CA VAL A 61 -9.24 -0.69 -18.53
C VAL A 61 -9.57 -1.93 -17.70
N THR A 62 -9.34 -1.85 -16.42
CA THR A 62 -9.52 -2.98 -15.51
C THR A 62 -10.54 -2.63 -14.45
N GLY A 63 -11.62 -3.40 -14.41
CA GLY A 63 -12.58 -3.35 -13.33
C GLY A 63 -12.10 -4.23 -12.20
N LYS A 64 -12.23 -3.73 -10.99
CA LYS A 64 -11.75 -4.42 -9.79
C LYS A 64 -12.88 -4.63 -8.82
N MET A 65 -12.93 -5.83 -8.26
CA MET A 65 -13.84 -6.16 -7.18
C MET A 65 -12.99 -6.53 -5.97
N ASN A 66 -13.01 -5.67 -4.98
CA ASN A 66 -12.24 -5.91 -3.76
C ASN A 66 -13.06 -6.78 -2.83
N ARG A 67 -12.51 -7.96 -2.51
CA ARG A 67 -13.18 -8.90 -1.60
C ARG A 67 -12.36 -9.03 -0.34
N THR A 68 -13.02 -8.89 0.79
CA THR A 68 -12.39 -9.06 2.10
C THR A 68 -13.18 -10.10 2.88
N LEU A 69 -12.50 -10.75 3.81
CA LEU A 69 -13.13 -11.77 4.63
C LEU A 69 -13.64 -11.15 5.93
N ASP A 70 -14.91 -11.36 6.22
CA ASP A 70 -15.47 -11.07 7.54
C ASP A 70 -15.20 -12.28 8.41
N ARG A 71 -14.26 -12.16 9.34
CA ARG A 71 -13.83 -13.28 10.17
C ARG A 71 -14.94 -13.89 11.01
N ALA A 72 -15.76 -13.07 11.64
CA ALA A 72 -16.83 -13.57 12.49
C ALA A 72 -17.85 -14.35 11.66
N ALA A 73 -18.23 -13.80 10.51
CA ALA A 73 -19.14 -14.50 9.61
C ALA A 73 -18.53 -15.78 9.08
N TRP A 74 -17.25 -15.75 8.75
CA TRP A 74 -16.54 -16.93 8.27
C TRP A 74 -16.54 -18.04 9.34
N GLU A 75 -16.23 -17.71 10.57
CA GLU A 75 -16.21 -18.68 11.67
C GLU A 75 -17.57 -19.36 11.85
N SER A 76 -18.65 -18.61 11.61
CA SER A 76 -19.99 -19.19 11.71
C SER A 76 -20.30 -20.19 10.61
N ILE A 77 -19.82 -19.94 9.39
CA ILE A 77 -20.17 -20.77 8.25
C ILE A 77 -19.12 -21.86 7.94
N ALA A 78 -17.88 -21.67 8.39
CA ALA A 78 -16.80 -22.60 8.09
C ALA A 78 -17.12 -24.07 8.42
N PRO A 79 -17.74 -24.39 9.59
CA PRO A 79 -18.06 -25.78 9.89
C PRO A 79 -19.03 -26.43 8.89
N HIS A 80 -19.79 -25.62 8.14
CA HIS A 80 -20.74 -26.13 7.16
C HIS A 80 -20.13 -26.31 5.76
N ILE A 81 -18.83 -25.96 5.61
CA ILE A 81 -18.15 -26.07 4.32
C ILE A 81 -17.07 -27.14 4.44
N PRO A 82 -17.06 -28.13 3.52
CA PRO A 82 -16.00 -29.14 3.54
C PRO A 82 -14.61 -28.52 3.55
N GLU A 83 -13.72 -29.10 4.32
CA GLU A 83 -12.41 -28.52 4.58
C GLU A 83 -11.61 -28.28 3.29
N ASP A 84 -11.70 -29.20 2.33
CA ASP A 84 -10.99 -29.11 1.07
C ASP A 84 -11.60 -28.06 0.11
N LEU A 85 -12.78 -27.54 0.43
CA LEU A 85 -13.44 -26.54 -0.41
C LEU A 85 -13.41 -25.13 0.19
N ARG A 86 -12.75 -24.93 1.32
CA ARG A 86 -12.68 -23.63 1.99
C ARG A 86 -11.72 -22.71 1.27
N PRO A 87 -12.19 -21.56 0.72
CA PRO A 87 -11.34 -20.64 -0.03
C PRO A 87 -10.66 -19.63 0.91
N VAL A 88 -9.95 -20.14 1.92
CA VAL A 88 -9.27 -19.33 2.93
C VAL A 88 -7.88 -19.88 3.16
N GLU A 89 -6.90 -18.98 3.18
CA GLU A 89 -5.52 -19.33 3.49
C GLU A 89 -5.17 -18.86 4.90
N TYR A 90 -4.48 -19.70 5.63
CA TYR A 90 -3.97 -19.36 6.96
C TYR A 90 -2.46 -19.20 6.85
N ALA A 91 -1.98 -17.97 6.97
CA ALA A 91 -0.56 -17.69 6.88
C ALA A 91 -0.10 -16.99 8.16
N PRO A 92 1.09 -17.32 8.66
CA PRO A 92 1.62 -16.65 9.84
C PRO A 92 1.94 -15.19 9.49
N LYS A 93 1.64 -14.31 10.42
CA LYS A 93 1.94 -12.90 10.29
C LYS A 93 2.78 -12.47 11.49
N LEU A 94 3.86 -11.75 11.23
CA LEU A 94 4.72 -11.28 12.31
C LEU A 94 3.96 -10.28 13.20
N ASP A 95 4.00 -10.54 14.50
CA ASP A 95 3.50 -9.63 15.50
C ASP A 95 4.68 -8.80 16.01
N THR A 96 4.81 -7.58 15.48
CA THR A 96 5.93 -6.72 15.80
C THR A 96 5.95 -6.33 17.27
N LYS A 97 4.79 -6.10 17.87
CA LYS A 97 4.72 -5.79 19.30
C LYS A 97 5.19 -6.96 20.15
N GLY A 98 4.75 -8.17 19.78
CA GLY A 98 5.19 -9.38 20.45
C GLY A 98 6.69 -9.59 20.29
N LEU A 99 7.23 -9.29 19.13
CA LEU A 99 8.67 -9.41 18.90
C LEU A 99 9.45 -8.43 19.79
N ARG A 100 8.98 -7.19 19.93
CA ARG A 100 9.61 -6.21 20.82
C ARG A 100 9.53 -6.64 22.27
N TYR A 101 8.42 -7.21 22.68
CA TYR A 101 8.27 -7.73 24.03
C TYR A 101 9.31 -8.81 24.32
N LEU A 102 9.51 -9.73 23.37
CA LEU A 102 10.53 -10.78 23.53
C LEU A 102 11.93 -10.20 23.63
N GLN A 103 12.21 -9.16 22.85
CA GLN A 103 13.52 -8.51 22.90
C GLN A 103 13.85 -7.98 24.29
N GLU A 104 12.85 -7.43 24.97
CA GLU A 104 13.02 -6.88 26.31
C GLU A 104 12.95 -7.93 27.41
N LYS A 105 12.02 -8.86 27.31
CA LYS A 105 11.67 -9.75 28.41
C LYS A 105 12.19 -11.17 28.28
N ASN A 106 12.51 -11.61 27.08
CA ASN A 106 12.96 -12.98 26.85
C ASN A 106 13.96 -13.02 25.70
N PRO A 107 15.21 -12.54 25.95
CA PRO A 107 16.21 -12.43 24.87
C PRO A 107 16.56 -13.74 24.19
N ASP A 108 16.51 -14.86 24.92
CA ASP A 108 16.85 -16.16 24.34
C ASP A 108 15.83 -16.58 23.28
N VAL A 109 14.54 -16.42 23.58
CA VAL A 109 13.48 -16.69 22.63
C VAL A 109 13.52 -15.69 21.47
N TYR A 110 13.82 -14.42 21.79
CA TYR A 110 13.96 -13.40 20.76
C TYR A 110 15.00 -13.77 19.73
N ARG A 111 16.17 -14.23 20.17
CA ARG A 111 17.25 -14.63 19.27
C ARG A 111 16.81 -15.80 18.35
N ARG A 112 16.06 -16.74 18.91
CA ARG A 112 15.56 -17.86 18.10
C ARG A 112 14.55 -17.39 17.06
N VAL A 113 13.64 -16.53 17.44
CA VAL A 113 12.64 -16.00 16.53
C VAL A 113 13.28 -15.18 15.41
N CYS A 114 14.35 -14.43 15.72
CA CYS A 114 15.04 -13.62 14.73
C CYS A 114 15.66 -14.43 13.59
N GLU A 115 15.87 -15.71 13.77
CA GLU A 115 16.35 -16.57 12.68
C GLU A 115 15.34 -16.64 11.54
N ALA A 116 14.05 -16.38 11.83
CA ALA A 116 12.98 -16.40 10.84
C ALA A 116 12.50 -14.99 10.46
N VAL A 117 13.16 -13.95 10.94
CA VAL A 117 12.77 -12.56 10.68
C VAL A 117 13.80 -11.91 9.77
N VAL A 118 13.32 -11.33 8.68
CA VAL A 118 14.17 -10.55 7.78
C VAL A 118 13.83 -9.07 8.00
N ALA A 119 14.81 -8.28 8.39
CA ALA A 119 14.63 -6.85 8.63
C ALA A 119 15.44 -6.07 7.60
N LYS A 120 14.79 -5.14 6.92
CA LYS A 120 15.44 -4.25 5.97
C LYS A 120 15.01 -2.83 6.25
N PRO A 121 15.94 -1.85 6.20
CA PRO A 121 15.54 -0.46 6.36
C PRO A 121 14.56 -0.06 5.28
N GLY A 122 13.49 0.60 5.67
CA GLY A 122 12.57 1.20 4.71
C GLY A 122 13.08 2.55 4.26
N LYS A 123 12.51 3.06 3.18
CA LYS A 123 12.83 4.40 2.72
C LYS A 123 12.30 5.43 3.74
N PRO A 124 13.15 6.34 4.21
CA PRO A 124 12.67 7.38 5.10
C PRO A 124 11.60 8.24 4.42
N SER A 125 10.66 8.73 5.19
CA SER A 125 9.62 9.61 4.67
C SER A 125 9.76 11.00 5.29
N VAL A 126 9.30 12.00 4.56
CA VAL A 126 9.33 13.39 5.01
C VAL A 126 7.92 13.95 4.90
N GLN A 127 7.52 14.68 5.91
CA GLN A 127 6.25 15.38 5.90
C GLN A 127 6.50 16.80 6.37
N VAL A 128 5.92 17.77 5.68
CA VAL A 128 6.00 19.17 6.04
C VAL A 128 4.59 19.67 6.33
N LYS A 129 4.42 20.24 7.53
CA LYS A 129 3.14 20.80 7.95
C LYS A 129 3.21 22.31 8.05
#